data_b4a749b525607d6aee502df69deb1f30
#
_entry.id   b4a749b525607d6aee502df69deb1f30
#
_cell.length_a   1.000
_cell.length_b   1.000
_cell.length_c   1.000
_cell.angle_alpha   90.00
_cell.angle_beta   90.00
_cell.angle_gamma   90.00
#
_symmetry.space_group_name_H-M   'P 1'
#
loop_
_entity.id
_entity.type
_entity.pdbx_description
1 polymer ?
#
loop_
_entity_poly.entity_id
_entity_poly.type
_entity_poly.pdbx_seq_one_letter_code
_entity_poly.pdbx_strand_id
1 'polypeptide(L)'
;MKKIAKFFDINMVLMTLFSSLETIRDEKKIELIYEIEATMPKELKGNPEALLHLLTQILTFVFQNSNEKEIVFSLLAPKDFLYEESISFEIRETGISKEKIVSFLETRLNKNLELLDGEIISNAENLSGIYIRIPFKLNELGKRRYYRLPDMAMLGKKVLLICESPKVAQSIEKMFKYFLYDVDIGADEYKKRGSDLTQYDILIIDDKLTTQGLENLIAKVQTETDLKYVLLQDSNYTEAKNVQIESAHLIKPVIPESIYELIVSLFEDEIKDRSIRSRVKNPIVNMEKYIDKAFKKGVERSIKENERNQNTLKDNDPHNMEEEEKEIERVTLDIKVGEQNAKRVGLEYSKELKNFLDSFDRSDVYFREVVNDKAVWQIKDFCIELEKQAKIIGAQSMSSFADRVSLLFVYDKLDKLPVYIAKYHLELKKLIGEIKTHLSSLEK
;
A
#
# COMPACT_ATOMS: atom_id res chain seq x y z
N MET A 1 21.06 26.88 4.87
CA MET A 1 21.14 25.73 3.91
C MET A 1 20.40 26.13 2.65
N LYS A 2 20.89 25.78 1.46
CA LYS A 2 20.16 26.02 0.20
C LYS A 2 19.04 24.98 0.06
N LYS A 3 17.88 25.40 -0.49
CA LYS A 3 16.80 24.46 -0.89
C LYS A 3 17.30 23.60 -2.05
N ILE A 4 17.92 22.47 -1.77
CA ILE A 4 18.38 21.53 -2.79
C ILE A 4 17.35 20.41 -2.86
N ALA A 5 16.46 20.48 -3.85
CA ALA A 5 15.53 19.41 -4.13
C ALA A 5 16.20 18.34 -4.98
N LYS A 6 16.26 17.11 -4.49
CA LYS A 6 16.74 15.92 -5.19
C LYS A 6 15.72 14.80 -5.11
N PHE A 7 15.84 13.81 -6.01
CA PHE A 7 15.06 12.59 -5.90
C PHE A 7 15.60 11.72 -4.78
N PHE A 8 14.72 11.09 -4.04
CA PHE A 8 15.09 10.20 -2.95
C PHE A 8 14.00 9.14 -2.71
N ASP A 9 14.41 8.00 -2.18
CA ASP A 9 13.55 6.93 -1.72
C ASP A 9 13.12 7.21 -0.26
N ILE A 10 11.82 7.28 -0.01
CA ILE A 10 11.28 7.53 1.34
C ILE A 10 11.63 6.41 2.31
N ASN A 11 11.69 5.15 1.84
CA ASN A 11 12.07 4.02 2.69
C ASN A 11 13.49 4.16 3.21
N MET A 12 14.43 4.66 2.37
CA MET A 12 15.80 4.93 2.81
C MET A 12 15.87 5.99 3.90
N VAL A 13 15.02 7.03 3.82
CA VAL A 13 14.92 8.04 4.87
C VAL A 13 14.38 7.43 6.15
N LEU A 14 13.35 6.61 6.08
CA LEU A 14 12.75 5.96 7.25
C LEU A 14 13.70 4.96 7.92
N MET A 15 14.45 4.18 7.14
CA MET A 15 15.45 3.26 7.68
C MET A 15 16.63 3.99 8.32
N THR A 16 17.10 5.08 7.69
CA THR A 16 18.16 5.94 8.26
C THR A 16 17.67 6.61 9.55
N LEU A 17 16.42 7.08 9.57
CA LEU A 17 15.78 7.64 10.76
C LEU A 17 15.74 6.62 11.90
N PHE A 18 15.31 5.41 11.62
CA PHE A 18 15.26 4.32 12.60
C PHE A 18 16.63 4.03 13.22
N SER A 19 17.68 3.92 12.38
CA SER A 19 19.04 3.68 12.85
C SER A 19 19.60 4.87 13.64
N SER A 20 19.27 6.12 13.24
CA SER A 20 19.73 7.31 13.96
C SER A 20 19.15 7.46 15.38
N LEU A 21 18.05 6.77 15.65
CA LEU A 21 17.33 6.78 16.93
C LEU A 21 17.63 5.55 17.81
N GLU A 22 18.50 4.64 17.36
CA GLU A 22 18.78 3.37 18.04
C GLU A 22 19.14 3.56 19.52
N THR A 23 20.12 4.39 19.82
CA THR A 23 20.59 4.62 21.19
C THR A 23 19.46 5.03 22.14
N ILE A 24 18.64 6.01 21.73
CA ILE A 24 17.56 6.50 22.58
C ILE A 24 16.39 5.51 22.69
N ARG A 25 16.11 4.74 21.61
CA ARG A 25 15.10 3.68 21.65
C ARG A 25 15.49 2.57 22.62
N ASP A 26 16.76 2.14 22.59
CA ASP A 26 17.26 1.09 23.45
C ASP A 26 17.30 1.51 24.92
N GLU A 27 17.78 2.74 25.19
CA GLU A 27 17.77 3.31 26.55
C GLU A 27 16.36 3.39 27.14
N LYS A 28 15.38 3.81 26.35
CA LYS A 28 13.99 3.99 26.78
C LYS A 28 13.13 2.75 26.60
N LYS A 29 13.62 1.73 25.89
CA LYS A 29 12.88 0.52 25.50
C LYS A 29 11.59 0.87 24.75
N ILE A 30 11.72 1.77 23.76
CA ILE A 30 10.60 2.23 22.93
C ILE A 30 10.64 1.49 21.58
N GLU A 31 9.54 0.86 21.21
CA GLU A 31 9.32 0.30 19.88
C GLU A 31 8.76 1.37 18.96
N LEU A 32 9.46 1.64 17.84
CA LEU A 32 8.99 2.53 16.79
C LEU A 32 8.29 1.73 15.71
N ILE A 33 7.00 2.01 15.53
CA ILE A 33 6.13 1.31 14.57
C ILE A 33 5.83 2.25 13.42
N TYR A 34 6.15 1.83 12.19
CA TYR A 34 5.78 2.56 10.98
C TYR A 34 4.41 2.13 10.49
N GLU A 35 3.50 3.08 10.39
CA GLU A 35 2.21 2.92 9.75
C GLU A 35 2.20 3.71 8.44
N ILE A 36 2.54 3.04 7.33
CA ILE A 36 2.69 3.67 6.03
C ILE A 36 1.48 3.36 5.18
N GLU A 37 0.83 4.40 4.66
CA GLU A 37 -0.31 4.22 3.78
C GLU A 37 0.12 3.57 2.47
N ALA A 38 -0.68 2.60 2.00
CA ALA A 38 -0.39 1.82 0.81
C ALA A 38 -0.24 2.67 -0.48
N THR A 39 -0.76 3.89 -0.46
CA THR A 39 -0.68 4.86 -1.56
C THR A 39 0.55 5.74 -1.50
N MET A 40 1.40 5.58 -0.47
CA MET A 40 2.62 6.37 -0.30
C MET A 40 3.58 6.12 -1.48
N PRO A 41 4.02 7.17 -2.20
CA PRO A 41 5.02 7.03 -3.25
C PRO A 41 6.39 6.68 -2.66
N LYS A 42 7.11 5.79 -3.32
CA LYS A 42 8.48 5.41 -2.92
C LYS A 42 9.49 6.51 -3.23
N GLU A 43 9.44 7.05 -4.45
CA GLU A 43 10.35 8.10 -4.92
C GLU A 43 9.69 9.46 -4.84
N LEU A 44 10.29 10.33 -4.09
CA LEU A 44 9.84 11.70 -3.89
C LEU A 44 10.94 12.68 -4.35
N LYS A 45 10.53 13.88 -4.75
CA LYS A 45 11.45 14.98 -5.01
C LYS A 45 11.30 16.02 -3.91
N GLY A 46 12.38 16.26 -3.19
CA GLY A 46 12.42 17.20 -2.08
C GLY A 46 13.82 17.29 -1.47
N ASN A 47 13.90 17.66 -0.21
CA ASN A 47 15.16 17.72 0.54
C ASN A 47 15.19 16.61 1.60
N PRO A 48 15.76 15.42 1.32
CA PRO A 48 15.75 14.30 2.24
C PRO A 48 16.59 14.56 3.51
N GLU A 49 17.63 15.38 3.42
CA GLU A 49 18.49 15.71 4.57
C GLU A 49 17.73 16.60 5.58
N ALA A 50 17.00 17.61 5.09
CA ALA A 50 16.16 18.44 5.93
C ALA A 50 14.99 17.63 6.52
N LEU A 51 14.40 16.72 5.73
CA LEU A 51 13.35 15.82 6.20
C LEU A 51 13.86 14.89 7.31
N LEU A 52 14.98 14.21 7.09
CA LEU A 52 15.59 13.32 8.08
C LEU A 52 15.90 14.08 9.37
N HIS A 53 16.51 15.28 9.26
CA HIS A 53 16.84 16.10 10.41
C HIS A 53 15.59 16.53 11.19
N LEU A 54 14.54 16.97 10.49
CA LEU A 54 13.26 17.34 11.11
C LEU A 54 12.63 16.16 11.86
N LEU A 55 12.53 14.99 11.19
CA LEU A 55 11.93 13.80 11.79
C LEU A 55 12.75 13.26 12.96
N THR A 56 14.08 13.32 12.87
CA THR A 56 14.97 12.94 13.98
C THR A 56 14.75 13.85 15.19
N GLN A 57 14.64 15.15 15.00
CA GLN A 57 14.35 16.10 16.10
C GLN A 57 13.00 15.80 16.77
N ILE A 58 11.96 15.54 15.97
CA ILE A 58 10.63 15.27 16.48
C ILE A 58 10.60 13.97 17.28
N LEU A 59 11.10 12.87 16.69
CA LEU A 59 11.09 11.58 17.37
C LEU A 59 12.02 11.53 18.59
N THR A 60 13.17 12.23 18.54
CA THR A 60 14.01 12.38 19.73
C THR A 60 13.27 13.09 20.86
N PHE A 61 12.55 14.19 20.56
CA PHE A 61 11.72 14.87 21.54
C PHE A 61 10.63 13.95 22.10
N VAL A 62 9.95 13.20 21.23
CA VAL A 62 8.91 12.25 21.65
C VAL A 62 9.50 11.18 22.55
N PHE A 63 10.58 10.54 22.18
CA PHE A 63 11.20 9.47 22.96
C PHE A 63 11.76 9.96 24.32
N GLN A 64 12.25 11.20 24.38
CA GLN A 64 12.70 11.80 25.64
C GLN A 64 11.58 12.13 26.62
N ASN A 65 10.39 12.44 26.12
CA ASN A 65 9.30 12.99 26.94
C ASN A 65 8.08 12.05 27.04
N SER A 66 7.99 11.01 26.22
CA SER A 66 6.93 10.01 26.30
C SER A 66 7.19 8.98 27.39
N ASN A 67 6.11 8.47 27.96
CA ASN A 67 6.11 7.29 28.82
C ASN A 67 5.58 6.05 28.10
N GLU A 68 5.15 6.21 26.84
CA GLU A 68 4.66 5.11 26.01
C GLU A 68 5.84 4.23 25.57
N LYS A 69 5.58 2.93 25.50
CA LYS A 69 6.60 1.96 25.02
C LYS A 69 6.50 1.70 23.52
N GLU A 70 5.39 2.04 22.92
CA GLU A 70 5.13 1.88 21.49
C GLU A 70 4.73 3.23 20.91
N ILE A 71 5.53 3.72 19.99
CA ILE A 71 5.25 4.96 19.26
C ILE A 71 4.93 4.63 17.82
N VAL A 72 3.72 4.96 17.41
CA VAL A 72 3.27 4.82 16.01
C VAL A 72 3.58 6.09 15.25
N PHE A 73 4.36 5.94 14.19
CA PHE A 73 4.69 7.01 13.26
C PHE A 73 3.99 6.73 11.93
N SER A 74 2.95 7.50 11.63
CA SER A 74 2.11 7.32 10.46
C SER A 74 2.53 8.25 9.34
N LEU A 75 2.61 7.71 8.12
CA LEU A 75 2.81 8.45 6.88
C LEU A 75 1.56 8.32 6.02
N LEU A 76 0.87 9.43 5.80
CA LEU A 76 -0.37 9.50 5.05
C LEU A 76 -0.16 10.30 3.77
N ALA A 77 -0.46 9.69 2.64
CA ALA A 77 -0.48 10.35 1.35
C ALA A 77 -1.91 10.72 0.95
N PRO A 78 -2.13 11.81 0.22
CA PRO A 78 -3.45 12.11 -0.33
C PRO A 78 -3.95 10.96 -1.22
N LYS A 79 -5.25 10.74 -1.25
CA LYS A 79 -5.86 9.67 -2.06
C LYS A 79 -5.50 9.81 -3.54
N ASP A 80 -5.40 11.04 -4.02
CA ASP A 80 -5.07 11.42 -5.39
C ASP A 80 -3.78 12.22 -5.41
N PHE A 81 -2.64 11.54 -5.38
CA PHE A 81 -1.34 12.20 -5.50
C PHE A 81 -1.12 12.58 -6.97
N LEU A 82 -1.22 13.85 -7.30
CA LEU A 82 -0.99 14.36 -8.64
C LEU A 82 0.52 14.51 -8.93
N TYR A 83 0.98 15.73 -9.14
CA TYR A 83 2.41 16.01 -9.39
C TYR A 83 3.12 16.56 -8.17
N GLU A 84 2.43 17.38 -7.40
CA GLU A 84 2.90 17.96 -6.14
C GLU A 84 1.79 17.81 -5.12
N GLU A 85 2.07 17.12 -4.05
CA GLU A 85 1.12 16.84 -3.00
C GLU A 85 1.78 16.88 -1.64
N SER A 86 0.97 17.13 -0.63
CA SER A 86 1.45 17.17 0.74
C SER A 86 1.29 15.82 1.43
N ILE A 87 2.39 15.30 1.94
CA ILE A 87 2.42 14.10 2.79
C ILE A 87 2.26 14.52 4.24
N SER A 88 1.35 13.88 4.95
CA SER A 88 1.17 14.07 6.39
C SER A 88 2.03 13.05 7.15
N PHE A 89 2.78 13.56 8.12
CA PHE A 89 3.56 12.78 9.07
C PHE A 89 2.92 12.98 10.44
N GLU A 90 2.48 11.89 11.06
CA GLU A 90 1.72 11.93 12.29
C GLU A 90 2.32 11.03 13.36
N ILE A 91 2.46 11.55 14.57
CA ILE A 91 2.82 10.79 15.76
C ILE A 91 1.69 10.99 16.76
N ARG A 92 0.88 9.95 16.92
CA ARG A 92 -0.31 9.97 17.78
C ARG A 92 0.00 9.36 19.14
N GLU A 93 -0.84 9.63 20.11
CA GLU A 93 -0.82 8.99 21.43
C GLU A 93 0.57 9.01 22.09
N THR A 94 1.23 10.18 22.03
CA THR A 94 2.59 10.32 22.58
C THR A 94 2.66 10.28 24.10
N GLY A 95 1.54 10.41 24.80
CA GLY A 95 1.50 10.58 26.27
C GLY A 95 2.13 11.88 26.79
N ILE A 96 2.45 12.83 25.89
CA ILE A 96 3.10 14.10 26.22
C ILE A 96 2.03 15.18 26.37
N SER A 97 2.18 16.05 27.36
CA SER A 97 1.23 17.15 27.55
C SER A 97 1.26 18.13 26.38
N LYS A 98 0.08 18.70 26.06
CA LYS A 98 -0.12 19.65 24.97
C LYS A 98 0.83 20.83 25.05
N GLU A 99 1.01 21.41 26.24
CA GLU A 99 1.85 22.58 26.46
C GLU A 99 3.32 22.29 26.08
N LYS A 100 3.81 21.10 26.41
CA LYS A 100 5.16 20.67 26.01
C LYS A 100 5.29 20.50 24.50
N ILE A 101 4.28 19.90 23.86
CA ILE A 101 4.28 19.73 22.40
C ILE A 101 4.27 21.11 21.72
N VAL A 102 3.36 22.00 22.09
CA VAL A 102 3.26 23.35 21.51
C VAL A 102 4.57 24.12 21.68
N SER A 103 5.12 24.15 22.90
CA SER A 103 6.40 24.80 23.16
C SER A 103 7.55 24.25 22.31
N PHE A 104 7.61 22.94 22.11
CA PHE A 104 8.60 22.31 21.24
C PHE A 104 8.42 22.71 19.77
N LEU A 105 7.18 22.65 19.27
CA LEU A 105 6.85 22.99 17.89
C LEU A 105 7.24 24.44 17.55
N GLU A 106 6.88 25.39 18.43
CA GLU A 106 7.15 26.81 18.23
C GLU A 106 8.64 27.17 18.32
N THR A 107 9.38 26.51 19.23
CA THR A 107 10.76 26.91 19.50
C THR A 107 11.81 26.18 18.66
N ARG A 108 11.54 24.98 18.20
CA ARG A 108 12.55 24.09 17.60
C ARG A 108 12.36 23.76 16.13
N LEU A 109 11.13 23.77 15.62
CA LEU A 109 10.84 23.20 14.29
C LEU A 109 10.73 24.23 13.15
N ASN A 110 10.42 25.51 13.41
CA ASN A 110 10.10 26.49 12.38
C ASN A 110 11.15 26.54 11.25
N LYS A 111 12.43 26.57 11.59
CA LYS A 111 13.50 26.68 10.59
C LYS A 111 13.59 25.48 9.64
N ASN A 112 13.36 24.26 10.14
CA ASN A 112 13.42 23.05 9.33
C ASN A 112 12.15 22.87 8.50
N LEU A 113 10.99 23.26 9.04
CA LEU A 113 9.73 23.30 8.31
C LEU A 113 9.77 24.30 7.16
N GLU A 114 10.31 25.50 7.36
CA GLU A 114 10.51 26.52 6.30
C GLU A 114 11.40 25.99 5.16
N LEU A 115 12.44 25.20 5.47
CA LEU A 115 13.29 24.59 4.45
C LEU A 115 12.57 23.56 3.58
N LEU A 116 11.52 22.95 4.13
CA LEU A 116 10.71 21.92 3.49
C LEU A 116 9.39 22.47 2.93
N ASP A 117 9.12 23.76 3.05
CA ASP A 117 7.82 24.36 2.78
C ASP A 117 6.67 23.67 3.55
N GLY A 118 7.00 23.11 4.72
CA GLY A 118 6.08 22.33 5.54
C GLY A 118 5.26 23.17 6.50
N GLU A 119 4.18 22.62 6.98
CA GLU A 119 3.28 23.26 7.95
C GLU A 119 2.98 22.33 9.14
N ILE A 120 2.69 22.91 10.30
CA ILE A 120 2.18 22.19 11.46
C ILE A 120 0.65 22.20 11.37
N ILE A 121 0.04 21.03 11.46
CA ILE A 121 -1.41 20.92 11.49
C ILE A 121 -1.86 21.02 12.95
N SER A 122 -2.39 22.18 13.33
CA SER A 122 -2.97 22.39 14.66
C SER A 122 -4.49 22.23 14.60
N ASN A 123 -4.98 21.00 14.78
CA ASN A 123 -6.42 20.79 14.98
C ASN A 123 -6.75 20.87 16.46
N ALA A 124 -7.70 21.73 16.83
CA ALA A 124 -8.09 21.98 18.22
C ALA A 124 -8.62 20.74 18.97
N GLU A 125 -9.00 19.68 18.25
CA GLU A 125 -9.60 18.48 18.81
C GLU A 125 -8.62 17.32 19.09
N ASN A 126 -7.41 17.29 18.45
CA ASN A 126 -6.47 16.17 18.50
C ASN A 126 -5.08 16.56 19.03
N LEU A 127 -4.99 17.05 20.27
CA LEU A 127 -3.76 17.63 20.79
C LEU A 127 -2.89 16.69 21.61
N SER A 128 -3.06 15.38 21.48
CA SER A 128 -2.18 14.37 22.10
C SER A 128 -1.04 13.90 21.18
N GLY A 129 -0.86 14.53 20.01
CA GLY A 129 0.12 14.13 19.01
C GLY A 129 0.80 15.28 18.27
N ILE A 130 1.72 14.93 17.39
CA ILE A 130 2.43 15.87 16.50
C ILE A 130 2.01 15.55 15.07
N TYR A 131 1.55 16.57 14.35
CA TYR A 131 1.03 16.47 12.99
C TYR A 131 1.72 17.51 12.12
N ILE A 132 2.43 17.08 11.12
CA ILE A 132 3.09 17.95 10.15
C ILE A 132 2.73 17.54 8.74
N ARG A 133 2.66 18.51 7.84
CA ARG A 133 2.41 18.30 6.42
C ARG A 133 3.53 18.92 5.62
N ILE A 134 4.07 18.17 4.67
CA ILE A 134 5.20 18.60 3.85
C ILE A 134 4.88 18.32 2.39
N PRO A 135 4.99 19.35 1.49
CA PRO A 135 4.77 19.17 0.07
C PRO A 135 5.96 18.44 -0.58
N PHE A 136 5.66 17.47 -1.43
CA PHE A 136 6.64 16.77 -2.25
C PHE A 136 6.16 16.69 -3.70
N LYS A 137 7.12 16.53 -4.63
CA LYS A 137 6.84 16.23 -6.03
C LYS A 137 7.17 14.79 -6.32
N LEU A 138 6.46 14.20 -7.27
CA LEU A 138 6.82 12.89 -7.80
C LEU A 138 7.95 13.01 -8.81
N ASN A 139 8.78 11.97 -8.91
CA ASN A 139 9.79 11.86 -9.94
C ASN A 139 9.16 11.70 -11.32
N GLU A 140 8.21 10.79 -11.43
CA GLU A 140 7.46 10.50 -12.63
C GLU A 140 5.98 10.35 -12.30
N LEU A 141 5.11 10.99 -13.07
CA LEU A 141 3.66 10.95 -12.91
C LEU A 141 3.07 9.52 -12.98
N GLY A 142 3.83 8.56 -13.45
CA GLY A 142 3.43 7.17 -13.63
C GLY A 142 3.87 6.21 -12.53
N LYS A 143 4.77 6.59 -11.64
CA LYS A 143 5.39 5.66 -10.69
C LYS A 143 4.83 5.76 -9.25
N ARG A 144 3.53 5.98 -9.09
CA ARG A 144 2.91 6.02 -7.77
C ARG A 144 2.85 4.67 -7.08
N ARG A 145 2.72 3.59 -7.86
CA ARG A 145 2.60 2.23 -7.33
C ARG A 145 3.83 1.43 -7.62
N TYR A 146 4.64 1.28 -6.61
CA TYR A 146 5.94 0.65 -6.72
C TYR A 146 5.93 -0.85 -6.58
N TYR A 147 5.04 -1.35 -5.71
CA TYR A 147 5.06 -2.73 -5.33
C TYR A 147 4.11 -3.52 -6.22
N ARG A 148 4.60 -3.97 -7.36
CA ARG A 148 3.92 -4.94 -8.22
C ARG A 148 4.58 -6.28 -8.04
N LEU A 149 3.84 -7.23 -7.51
CA LEU A 149 4.31 -8.60 -7.50
C LEU A 149 4.45 -9.10 -8.95
N PRO A 150 5.57 -9.76 -9.25
CA PRO A 150 5.90 -10.14 -10.63
C PRO A 150 4.99 -11.21 -11.20
N ASP A 151 4.30 -11.99 -10.36
CA ASP A 151 3.39 -13.05 -10.79
C ASP A 151 2.08 -13.02 -9.98
N MET A 152 0.97 -13.34 -10.65
CA MET A 152 -0.35 -13.45 -10.01
C MET A 152 -0.42 -14.56 -8.96
N ALA A 153 0.42 -15.59 -9.07
CA ALA A 153 0.49 -16.67 -8.09
C ALA A 153 0.97 -16.22 -6.71
N MET A 154 1.64 -15.07 -6.66
CA MET A 154 2.10 -14.45 -5.41
C MET A 154 1.00 -13.66 -4.68
N LEU A 155 -0.16 -13.49 -5.29
CA LEU A 155 -1.24 -12.65 -4.75
C LEU A 155 -2.29 -13.51 -4.02
N GLY A 156 -3.10 -12.85 -3.18
CA GLY A 156 -4.31 -13.45 -2.60
C GLY A 156 -4.07 -14.64 -1.67
N LYS A 157 -2.86 -14.74 -1.12
CA LYS A 157 -2.48 -15.79 -0.18
C LYS A 157 -3.05 -15.50 1.21
N LYS A 158 -3.06 -16.51 2.06
CA LYS A 158 -3.59 -16.44 3.40
C LYS A 158 -2.47 -16.46 4.44
N VAL A 159 -2.47 -15.45 5.30
CA VAL A 159 -1.45 -15.25 6.33
C VAL A 159 -2.04 -15.44 7.72
N LEU A 160 -1.36 -16.18 8.58
CA LEU A 160 -1.56 -16.14 10.01
C LEU A 160 -0.42 -15.32 10.64
N LEU A 161 -0.77 -14.24 11.32
CA LEU A 161 0.19 -13.35 11.99
C LEU A 161 0.02 -13.44 13.51
N ILE A 162 1.05 -13.91 14.20
CA ILE A 162 1.11 -14.00 15.66
C ILE A 162 2.21 -13.07 16.15
N CYS A 163 1.82 -11.93 16.72
CA CYS A 163 2.71 -10.89 17.19
C CYS A 163 2.32 -10.47 18.61
N GLU A 164 3.32 -10.10 19.43
CA GLU A 164 3.11 -9.63 20.79
C GLU A 164 2.38 -8.28 20.80
N SER A 165 2.77 -7.36 19.90
CA SER A 165 2.17 -6.03 19.77
C SER A 165 1.00 -6.02 18.79
N PRO A 166 -0.22 -5.67 19.23
CA PRO A 166 -1.36 -5.49 18.34
C PRO A 166 -1.14 -4.36 17.31
N LYS A 167 -0.42 -3.30 17.68
CA LYS A 167 -0.14 -2.17 16.77
C LYS A 167 0.80 -2.58 15.64
N VAL A 168 1.84 -3.37 15.94
CA VAL A 168 2.72 -3.96 14.93
C VAL A 168 1.93 -4.90 14.02
N ALA A 169 1.10 -5.77 14.60
CA ALA A 169 0.29 -6.69 13.82
C ALA A 169 -0.65 -5.98 12.85
N GLN A 170 -1.34 -4.92 13.30
CA GLN A 170 -2.23 -4.11 12.45
C GLN A 170 -1.47 -3.39 11.33
N SER A 171 -0.26 -2.89 11.62
CA SER A 171 0.58 -2.25 10.60
C SER A 171 0.99 -3.25 9.51
N ILE A 172 1.44 -4.44 9.90
CA ILE A 172 1.80 -5.52 8.98
C ILE A 172 0.59 -5.99 8.17
N GLU A 173 -0.57 -6.17 8.82
CA GLU A 173 -1.82 -6.54 8.15
C GLU A 173 -2.19 -5.56 7.03
N LYS A 174 -2.13 -4.24 7.30
CA LYS A 174 -2.39 -3.21 6.27
C LYS A 174 -1.47 -3.33 5.07
N MET A 175 -0.18 -3.63 5.29
CA MET A 175 0.79 -3.81 4.22
C MET A 175 0.50 -5.07 3.39
N PHE A 176 0.17 -6.19 4.01
CA PHE A 176 -0.23 -7.41 3.31
C PHE A 176 -1.55 -7.26 2.54
N LYS A 177 -2.53 -6.53 3.09
CA LYS A 177 -3.78 -6.22 2.39
C LYS A 177 -3.57 -5.43 1.09
N TYR A 178 -2.53 -4.62 1.00
CA TYR A 178 -2.14 -3.97 -0.26
C TYR A 178 -1.88 -4.99 -1.38
N PHE A 179 -1.32 -6.14 -1.04
CA PHE A 179 -1.09 -7.25 -1.98
C PHE A 179 -2.26 -8.24 -2.04
N LEU A 180 -3.43 -7.88 -1.49
CA LEU A 180 -4.67 -8.67 -1.45
C LEU A 180 -4.56 -9.96 -0.64
N TYR A 181 -3.68 -10.01 0.33
CA TYR A 181 -3.59 -11.14 1.25
C TYR A 181 -4.72 -11.10 2.28
N ASP A 182 -5.27 -12.27 2.61
CA ASP A 182 -6.17 -12.45 3.75
C ASP A 182 -5.33 -12.70 5.01
N VAL A 183 -5.44 -11.84 6.02
CA VAL A 183 -4.61 -11.89 7.20
C VAL A 183 -5.45 -12.12 8.45
N ASP A 184 -5.19 -13.23 9.12
CA ASP A 184 -5.72 -13.53 10.44
C ASP A 184 -4.71 -13.14 11.52
N ILE A 185 -5.11 -12.35 12.50
CA ILE A 185 -4.24 -11.88 13.57
C ILE A 185 -4.54 -12.65 14.87
N GLY A 186 -3.48 -13.24 15.43
CA GLY A 186 -3.47 -13.81 16.77
C GLY A 186 -4.05 -15.21 16.90
N ALA A 187 -3.84 -15.78 18.07
CA ALA A 187 -4.25 -17.16 18.38
C ALA A 187 -5.77 -17.35 18.44
N ASP A 188 -6.54 -16.29 18.68
CA ASP A 188 -8.00 -16.40 18.80
C ASP A 188 -8.65 -16.56 17.42
N GLU A 189 -8.19 -15.85 16.39
CA GLU A 189 -8.65 -16.07 15.01
C GLU A 189 -8.26 -17.47 14.52
N TYR A 190 -7.04 -17.90 14.82
CA TYR A 190 -6.59 -19.25 14.54
C TYR A 190 -7.50 -20.32 15.15
N LYS A 191 -7.88 -20.15 16.44
CA LYS A 191 -8.82 -21.05 17.13
C LYS A 191 -10.22 -21.03 16.52
N LYS A 192 -10.76 -19.87 16.20
CA LYS A 192 -12.06 -19.73 15.52
C LYS A 192 -12.11 -20.45 14.19
N ARG A 193 -11.00 -20.55 13.48
CA ARG A 193 -10.88 -21.26 12.21
C ARG A 193 -10.53 -22.75 12.36
N GLY A 194 -10.62 -23.30 13.55
CA GLY A 194 -10.48 -24.74 13.81
C GLY A 194 -9.06 -25.19 14.13
N SER A 195 -8.14 -24.27 14.43
CA SER A 195 -6.75 -24.56 14.80
C SER A 195 -5.99 -25.42 13.75
N ASP A 196 -6.21 -25.14 12.49
CA ASP A 196 -5.61 -25.84 11.36
C ASP A 196 -4.64 -24.93 10.60
N LEU A 197 -3.33 -25.21 10.68
CA LEU A 197 -2.29 -24.47 9.97
C LEU A 197 -2.27 -24.76 8.48
N THR A 198 -2.83 -25.89 8.02
CA THR A 198 -2.80 -26.26 6.60
C THR A 198 -3.63 -25.34 5.71
N GLN A 199 -4.47 -24.51 6.29
CA GLN A 199 -5.28 -23.52 5.56
C GLN A 199 -4.54 -22.19 5.26
N TYR A 200 -3.31 -22.03 5.76
CA TYR A 200 -2.50 -20.83 5.58
C TYR A 200 -1.35 -21.09 4.61
N ASP A 201 -1.01 -20.09 3.82
CA ASP A 201 0.15 -20.09 2.93
C ASP A 201 1.40 -19.57 3.64
N ILE A 202 1.20 -18.60 4.55
CA ILE A 202 2.28 -17.97 5.32
C ILE A 202 1.91 -17.95 6.80
N LEU A 203 2.87 -18.31 7.63
CA LEU A 203 2.82 -18.17 9.08
C LEU A 203 3.90 -17.21 9.53
N ILE A 204 3.52 -16.07 10.10
CA ILE A 204 4.45 -15.07 10.65
C ILE A 204 4.32 -15.08 12.16
N ILE A 205 5.44 -15.31 12.87
CA ILE A 205 5.44 -15.35 14.33
C ILE A 205 6.55 -14.44 14.86
N ASP A 206 6.22 -13.64 15.88
CA ASP A 206 7.23 -12.88 16.64
C ASP A 206 8.18 -13.87 17.31
N ASP A 207 9.48 -13.69 17.10
CA ASP A 207 10.54 -14.59 17.57
C ASP A 207 10.48 -14.81 19.10
N LYS A 208 10.04 -13.80 19.86
CA LYS A 208 9.84 -13.89 21.31
C LYS A 208 8.76 -14.88 21.73
N LEU A 209 7.83 -15.20 20.83
CA LEU A 209 6.71 -16.12 21.07
C LEU A 209 7.01 -17.55 20.60
N THR A 210 8.16 -17.78 19.98
CA THR A 210 8.53 -19.11 19.49
C THR A 210 8.91 -20.05 20.62
N THR A 211 8.47 -21.29 20.52
CA THR A 211 8.81 -22.38 21.44
C THR A 211 9.19 -23.63 20.66
N GLN A 212 10.03 -24.49 21.23
CA GLN A 212 10.42 -25.75 20.57
C GLN A 212 9.23 -26.63 20.18
N GLY A 213 8.16 -26.63 20.99
CA GLY A 213 6.95 -27.38 20.68
C GLY A 213 6.21 -26.85 19.45
N LEU A 214 6.20 -25.53 19.29
CA LEU A 214 5.58 -24.86 18.13
C LEU A 214 6.43 -25.09 16.87
N GLU A 215 7.74 -24.99 16.97
CA GLU A 215 8.65 -25.28 15.86
C GLU A 215 8.49 -26.72 15.35
N ASN A 216 8.41 -27.70 16.26
CA ASN A 216 8.16 -29.08 15.88
C ASN A 216 6.82 -29.28 15.16
N LEU A 217 5.77 -28.56 15.56
CA LEU A 217 4.49 -28.58 14.88
C LEU A 217 4.60 -27.97 13.48
N ILE A 218 5.26 -26.83 13.36
CA ILE A 218 5.47 -26.16 12.06
C ILE A 218 6.26 -27.08 11.12
N ALA A 219 7.36 -27.68 11.59
CA ALA A 219 8.15 -28.61 10.81
C ALA A 219 7.30 -29.77 10.25
N LYS A 220 6.39 -30.31 11.08
CA LYS A 220 5.48 -31.37 10.64
C LYS A 220 4.53 -30.85 9.55
N VAL A 221 3.94 -29.68 9.74
CA VAL A 221 3.01 -29.11 8.72
C VAL A 221 3.74 -28.83 7.40
N GLN A 222 5.00 -28.33 7.45
CA GLN A 222 5.81 -28.09 6.26
C GLN A 222 6.14 -29.38 5.47
N THR A 223 6.14 -30.55 6.11
CA THR A 223 6.29 -31.83 5.39
C THR A 223 5.03 -32.24 4.60
N GLU A 224 3.86 -31.72 4.99
CA GLU A 224 2.56 -32.07 4.42
C GLU A 224 2.02 -30.97 3.48
N THR A 225 2.48 -29.74 3.67
CA THR A 225 2.01 -28.53 2.96
C THR A 225 3.16 -27.61 2.58
N ASP A 226 2.91 -26.66 1.68
CA ASP A 226 3.89 -25.63 1.30
C ASP A 226 3.76 -24.38 2.21
N LEU A 227 3.59 -24.58 3.51
CA LEU A 227 3.49 -23.49 4.49
C LEU A 227 4.83 -22.76 4.60
N LYS A 228 4.83 -21.48 4.26
CA LYS A 228 6.01 -20.62 4.42
C LYS A 228 6.05 -20.09 5.87
N TYR A 229 7.16 -20.36 6.55
CA TYR A 229 7.37 -19.89 7.92
C TYR A 229 8.26 -18.65 7.95
N VAL A 230 7.83 -17.62 8.67
CA VAL A 230 8.52 -16.32 8.77
C VAL A 230 8.68 -15.94 10.24
N LEU A 231 9.90 -15.62 10.63
CA LEU A 231 10.20 -15.06 11.95
C LEU A 231 10.19 -13.54 11.90
N LEU A 232 9.36 -12.91 12.73
CA LEU A 232 9.35 -11.48 12.94
C LEU A 232 10.36 -11.14 14.05
N GLN A 233 11.43 -10.41 13.71
CA GLN A 233 12.56 -10.18 14.60
C GLN A 233 12.82 -8.69 14.83
N ASP A 234 13.35 -8.36 16.02
CA ASP A 234 13.87 -7.03 16.29
C ASP A 234 15.23 -6.82 15.58
N SER A 235 15.54 -5.58 15.19
CA SER A 235 16.76 -5.24 14.43
C SER A 235 18.08 -5.59 15.13
N ASN A 236 18.07 -5.69 16.46
CA ASN A 236 19.27 -5.97 17.29
C ASN A 236 19.42 -7.45 17.64
N TYR A 237 18.66 -8.32 16.98
CA TYR A 237 18.73 -9.75 17.26
C TYR A 237 19.99 -10.37 16.63
N THR A 238 20.97 -10.75 17.49
CA THR A 238 22.25 -11.32 17.07
C THR A 238 22.37 -12.83 17.29
N GLU A 239 21.44 -13.45 17.97
CA GLU A 239 21.48 -14.89 18.21
C GLU A 239 20.73 -15.64 17.11
N ALA A 240 21.47 -16.23 16.19
CA ALA A 240 20.93 -17.29 15.34
C ALA A 240 20.60 -18.47 16.26
N LYS A 241 19.34 -18.59 16.70
CA LYS A 241 18.84 -19.87 17.19
C LYS A 241 19.09 -20.87 16.08
N ASN A 242 19.67 -22.02 16.41
CA ASN A 242 19.79 -23.15 15.47
C ASN A 242 18.37 -23.65 15.14
N VAL A 243 17.68 -22.91 14.31
CA VAL A 243 16.34 -23.28 13.84
C VAL A 243 16.54 -24.37 12.81
N GLN A 244 16.11 -25.59 13.13
CA GLN A 244 16.17 -26.75 12.21
C GLN A 244 15.09 -26.67 11.11
N ILE A 245 14.34 -25.56 11.05
CA ILE A 245 13.20 -25.34 10.15
C ILE A 245 13.61 -24.29 9.13
N GLU A 246 13.24 -24.51 7.87
CA GLU A 246 13.39 -23.53 6.82
C GLU A 246 12.49 -22.33 7.13
N SER A 247 13.07 -21.17 7.45
CA SER A 247 12.36 -19.95 7.80
C SER A 247 12.92 -18.76 7.06
N ALA A 248 12.02 -17.86 6.64
CA ALA A 248 12.39 -16.52 6.23
C ALA A 248 12.36 -15.57 7.43
N HIS A 249 12.92 -14.39 7.28
CA HIS A 249 13.00 -13.40 8.33
C HIS A 249 12.39 -12.08 7.90
N LEU A 250 11.58 -11.49 8.78
CA LEU A 250 11.02 -10.15 8.63
C LEU A 250 11.55 -9.31 9.80
N ILE A 251 12.36 -8.30 9.50
CA ILE A 251 13.05 -7.50 10.52
C ILE A 251 12.27 -6.22 10.78
N LYS A 252 12.04 -5.90 12.05
CA LYS A 252 11.45 -4.61 12.45
C LYS A 252 12.48 -3.47 12.31
N PRO A 253 12.08 -2.27 11.88
CA PRO A 253 10.72 -1.85 11.61
C PRO A 253 10.24 -2.35 10.24
N VAL A 254 9.03 -2.85 10.20
CA VAL A 254 8.45 -3.34 8.94
C VAL A 254 7.97 -2.16 8.10
N ILE A 255 8.36 -2.15 6.84
CA ILE A 255 7.96 -1.17 5.83
C ILE A 255 7.39 -1.89 4.60
N PRO A 256 6.65 -1.22 3.70
CA PRO A 256 6.09 -1.86 2.51
C PRO A 256 7.11 -2.57 1.62
N GLU A 257 8.34 -2.03 1.51
CA GLU A 257 9.45 -2.67 0.81
C GLU A 257 9.78 -4.04 1.39
N SER A 258 9.87 -4.13 2.74
CA SER A 258 10.19 -5.39 3.42
C SER A 258 9.15 -6.48 3.15
N ILE A 259 7.87 -6.11 3.12
CA ILE A 259 6.78 -7.05 2.79
C ILE A 259 6.86 -7.47 1.32
N TYR A 260 7.12 -6.52 0.41
CA TYR A 260 7.28 -6.82 -1.01
C TYR A 260 8.42 -7.81 -1.26
N GLU A 261 9.59 -7.52 -0.71
CA GLU A 261 10.78 -8.38 -0.84
C GLU A 261 10.55 -9.76 -0.21
N LEU A 262 9.89 -9.80 0.96
CA LEU A 262 9.51 -11.06 1.60
C LEU A 262 8.61 -11.90 0.69
N ILE A 263 7.53 -11.32 0.15
CA ILE A 263 6.61 -12.04 -0.74
C ILE A 263 7.35 -12.57 -1.98
N VAL A 264 8.18 -11.73 -2.61
CA VAL A 264 8.95 -12.15 -3.78
C VAL A 264 9.88 -13.31 -3.42
N SER A 265 10.61 -13.22 -2.31
CA SER A 265 11.55 -14.27 -1.89
C SER A 265 10.87 -15.59 -1.56
N LEU A 266 9.67 -15.55 -0.95
CA LEU A 266 8.94 -16.77 -0.57
C LEU A 266 8.38 -17.56 -1.77
N PHE A 267 8.08 -16.87 -2.88
CA PHE A 267 7.35 -17.46 -4.00
C PHE A 267 8.10 -17.41 -5.35
N GLU A 268 9.33 -16.88 -5.39
CA GLU A 268 10.10 -16.75 -6.64
C GLU A 268 10.41 -18.11 -7.29
N ASP A 269 10.71 -19.13 -6.51
CA ASP A 269 11.04 -20.45 -7.03
C ASP A 269 9.83 -21.18 -7.61
N GLU A 270 8.63 -20.94 -7.10
CA GLU A 270 7.39 -21.46 -7.68
C GLU A 270 7.17 -20.95 -9.12
N ILE A 271 7.62 -19.74 -9.42
CA ILE A 271 7.53 -19.13 -10.76
C ILE A 271 8.52 -19.79 -11.69
N LYS A 272 9.76 -20.01 -11.25
CA LYS A 272 10.79 -20.67 -12.05
C LYS A 272 10.35 -22.07 -12.47
N ASP A 273 9.81 -22.86 -11.55
CA ASP A 273 9.28 -24.20 -11.81
C ASP A 273 8.09 -24.20 -12.80
N ARG A 274 7.18 -23.22 -12.68
CA ARG A 274 6.06 -23.09 -13.63
C ARG A 274 6.53 -22.68 -15.02
N SER A 275 7.52 -21.79 -15.13
CA SER A 275 8.09 -21.36 -16.41
C SER A 275 8.77 -22.50 -17.16
N ILE A 276 9.37 -23.45 -16.43
CA ILE A 276 9.96 -24.68 -17.00
C ILE A 276 8.86 -25.66 -17.45
N ARG A 277 7.79 -25.82 -16.67
CA ARG A 277 6.65 -26.70 -17.01
C ARG A 277 5.76 -26.14 -18.11
N SER A 278 5.62 -24.81 -18.23
CA SER A 278 4.82 -24.15 -19.27
C SER A 278 5.47 -24.23 -20.67
N ARG A 279 6.78 -24.46 -20.76
CA ARG A 279 7.44 -24.78 -22.05
C ARG A 279 7.10 -26.14 -22.60
N VAL A 280 6.46 -27.02 -21.82
CA VAL A 280 6.17 -28.40 -22.18
C VAL A 280 4.70 -28.66 -22.55
N LYS A 281 3.73 -27.87 -22.10
CA LYS A 281 2.30 -28.00 -22.50
C LYS A 281 1.53 -26.68 -22.27
N ASN A 282 0.90 -26.19 -23.31
CA ASN A 282 -0.14 -25.17 -23.24
C ASN A 282 -1.39 -25.69 -22.49
N PRO A 283 -1.68 -25.25 -21.29
CA PRO A 283 -2.99 -25.45 -20.67
C PRO A 283 -3.64 -24.13 -20.28
N ILE A 284 -3.97 -23.30 -21.27
CA ILE A 284 -4.77 -22.06 -21.04
C ILE A 284 -6.21 -22.40 -20.59
N VAL A 285 -6.65 -23.64 -20.71
CA VAL A 285 -8.07 -24.02 -20.55
C VAL A 285 -8.49 -24.41 -19.11
N ASN A 286 -7.56 -24.60 -18.17
CA ASN A 286 -7.93 -25.13 -16.84
C ASN A 286 -7.70 -24.20 -15.63
N MET A 287 -7.14 -23.01 -15.83
CA MET A 287 -6.84 -22.09 -14.73
C MET A 287 -8.07 -21.32 -14.23
N GLU A 288 -8.98 -20.96 -15.13
CA GLU A 288 -10.26 -20.29 -14.79
C GLU A 288 -11.11 -21.08 -13.79
N LYS A 289 -11.12 -22.41 -13.90
CA LYS A 289 -11.92 -23.29 -13.03
C LYS A 289 -11.40 -23.40 -11.59
N TYR A 290 -10.10 -23.21 -11.38
CA TYR A 290 -9.48 -23.24 -10.04
C TYR A 290 -9.54 -21.88 -9.35
N ILE A 291 -9.39 -20.81 -10.11
CA ILE A 291 -9.53 -19.42 -9.65
C ILE A 291 -10.97 -19.16 -9.21
N ASP A 292 -11.97 -19.53 -10.01
CA ASP A 292 -13.40 -19.43 -9.68
C ASP A 292 -13.79 -20.21 -8.41
N LYS A 293 -13.20 -21.37 -8.18
CA LYS A 293 -13.55 -22.21 -7.03
C LYS A 293 -12.97 -21.71 -5.71
N ALA A 294 -11.74 -21.17 -5.73
CA ALA A 294 -11.12 -20.55 -4.57
C ALA A 294 -11.83 -19.23 -4.22
N PHE A 295 -12.22 -18.46 -5.24
CA PHE A 295 -12.83 -17.16 -5.13
C PHE A 295 -14.28 -17.24 -4.64
N LYS A 296 -15.12 -18.11 -5.20
CA LYS A 296 -16.50 -18.34 -4.72
C LYS A 296 -16.54 -18.69 -3.24
N LYS A 297 -15.59 -19.47 -2.74
CA LYS A 297 -15.51 -19.79 -1.30
C LYS A 297 -15.12 -18.60 -0.41
N GLY A 298 -14.25 -17.71 -0.88
CA GLY A 298 -13.83 -16.50 -0.14
C GLY A 298 -14.95 -15.46 -0.06
N VAL A 299 -15.57 -15.17 -1.19
CA VAL A 299 -16.64 -14.15 -1.32
C VAL A 299 -17.93 -14.57 -0.59
N GLU A 300 -18.33 -15.83 -0.69
CA GLU A 300 -19.51 -16.34 0.03
C GLU A 300 -19.36 -16.30 1.56
N ARG A 301 -18.12 -16.39 2.07
CA ARG A 301 -17.83 -16.23 3.51
C ARG A 301 -17.91 -14.78 3.96
N SER A 302 -17.31 -13.85 3.22
CA SER A 302 -17.34 -12.42 3.55
C SER A 302 -18.75 -11.83 3.49
N ILE A 303 -19.61 -12.29 2.58
CA ILE A 303 -21.01 -11.86 2.52
C ILE A 303 -21.80 -12.36 3.74
N LYS A 304 -21.61 -13.61 4.17
CA LYS A 304 -22.30 -14.17 5.34
C LYS A 304 -21.83 -13.56 6.67
N GLU A 305 -20.59 -13.13 6.78
CA GLU A 305 -20.07 -12.43 7.97
C GLU A 305 -20.56 -10.98 8.04
N ASN A 306 -20.65 -10.28 6.91
CA ASN A 306 -21.21 -8.93 6.84
C ASN A 306 -22.72 -8.91 7.17
N GLU A 307 -23.50 -9.91 6.76
CA GLU A 307 -24.90 -10.02 7.13
C GLU A 307 -25.12 -10.31 8.63
N ARG A 308 -24.18 -10.99 9.30
CA ARG A 308 -24.21 -11.20 10.76
C ARG A 308 -23.82 -9.96 11.55
N ASN A 309 -22.88 -9.16 11.06
CA ASN A 309 -22.40 -7.95 11.74
C ASN A 309 -23.35 -6.75 11.57
N GLN A 310 -24.18 -6.70 10.52
CA GLN A 310 -25.19 -5.64 10.35
C GLN A 310 -26.34 -5.72 11.36
N ASN A 311 -26.56 -6.86 12.03
CA ASN A 311 -27.61 -7.00 13.02
C ASN A 311 -27.21 -6.61 14.45
N THR A 312 -25.95 -6.24 14.71
CA THR A 312 -25.45 -5.89 16.05
C THR A 312 -24.97 -4.45 16.22
N LEU A 313 -24.99 -3.64 15.18
CA LEU A 313 -24.54 -2.23 15.25
C LEU A 313 -25.64 -1.28 14.73
N LYS A 314 -26.72 -1.16 15.49
CA LYS A 314 -27.51 0.07 15.52
C LYS A 314 -27.00 0.87 16.71
N ASP A 315 -26.57 2.09 16.42
CA ASP A 315 -26.09 3.19 17.26
C ASP A 315 -24.55 3.28 17.33
N ASN A 316 -24.03 3.99 16.35
CA ASN A 316 -23.03 5.05 16.45
C ASN A 316 -22.50 5.32 15.04
N ASP A 317 -23.09 6.31 14.43
CA ASP A 317 -22.69 6.86 13.15
C ASP A 317 -21.58 7.92 13.38
N PRO A 318 -20.37 7.72 12.87
CA PRO A 318 -19.44 8.82 12.68
C PRO A 318 -19.24 9.09 11.21
N HIS A 319 -19.84 10.20 10.82
CA HIS A 319 -19.49 10.98 9.64
C HIS A 319 -19.78 10.43 8.26
N ASN A 320 -20.96 10.80 7.82
CA ASN A 320 -21.32 11.19 6.47
C ASN A 320 -20.13 11.80 5.71
N MET A 321 -19.37 10.97 5.00
CA MET A 321 -18.41 11.43 4.00
C MET A 321 -19.12 11.61 2.66
N GLU A 322 -20.19 12.39 2.67
CA GLU A 322 -20.67 13.15 1.54
C GLU A 322 -20.11 14.58 1.66
N GLU A 323 -18.81 14.73 1.59
CA GLU A 323 -18.24 15.97 1.12
C GLU A 323 -18.49 16.01 -0.39
N GLU A 324 -19.34 16.91 -0.81
CA GLU A 324 -19.50 17.37 -2.18
C GLU A 324 -18.09 17.64 -2.74
N GLU A 325 -17.57 16.67 -3.52
CA GLU A 325 -16.41 16.89 -4.37
C GLU A 325 -16.80 18.06 -5.31
N LYS A 326 -16.31 19.25 -5.03
CA LYS A 326 -16.21 20.29 -6.03
C LYS A 326 -15.41 19.67 -7.17
N GLU A 327 -16.08 19.32 -8.25
CA GLU A 327 -15.47 18.91 -9.51
C GLU A 327 -14.53 20.04 -9.93
N ILE A 328 -13.25 19.91 -9.60
CA ILE A 328 -12.22 20.66 -10.28
C ILE A 328 -12.26 20.11 -11.70
N GLU A 329 -12.57 20.94 -12.66
CA GLU A 329 -12.58 20.60 -14.11
C GLU A 329 -11.21 20.07 -14.48
N ARG A 330 -11.02 18.75 -14.40
CA ARG A 330 -9.77 18.08 -14.75
C ARG A 330 -9.73 17.98 -16.27
N VAL A 331 -8.61 18.38 -16.86
CA VAL A 331 -8.38 18.24 -18.30
C VAL A 331 -8.47 16.76 -18.66
N THR A 332 -9.37 16.42 -19.60
CA THR A 332 -9.61 15.04 -20.00
C THR A 332 -8.39 14.48 -20.73
N LEU A 333 -7.82 15.26 -21.68
CA LEU A 333 -6.61 14.91 -22.44
C LEU A 333 -5.66 16.11 -22.51
N ASP A 334 -4.53 16.05 -21.82
CA ASP A 334 -3.46 17.03 -21.91
C ASP A 334 -2.44 16.59 -22.96
N ILE A 335 -2.58 17.14 -24.17
CA ILE A 335 -1.73 16.81 -25.32
C ILE A 335 -0.26 17.10 -25.03
N LYS A 336 0.06 18.24 -24.39
CA LYS A 336 1.44 18.63 -24.11
C LYS A 336 2.10 17.67 -23.14
N VAL A 337 1.39 17.28 -22.12
CA VAL A 337 1.85 16.27 -21.15
C VAL A 337 2.00 14.91 -21.83
N GLY A 338 1.05 14.51 -22.65
CA GLY A 338 1.11 13.25 -23.41
C GLY A 338 2.29 13.19 -24.36
N GLU A 339 2.56 14.24 -25.15
CA GLU A 339 3.73 14.32 -26.04
C GLU A 339 5.05 14.21 -25.26
N GLN A 340 5.14 14.88 -24.12
CA GLN A 340 6.34 14.81 -23.27
C GLN A 340 6.54 13.40 -22.69
N ASN A 341 5.45 12.76 -22.25
CA ASN A 341 5.50 11.42 -21.68
C ASN A 341 5.89 10.37 -22.75
N ALA A 342 5.26 10.40 -23.93
CA ALA A 342 5.62 9.52 -25.04
C ALA A 342 7.08 9.69 -25.45
N LYS A 343 7.55 10.93 -25.58
CA LYS A 343 8.95 11.22 -25.91
C LYS A 343 9.95 10.69 -24.87
N ARG A 344 9.62 10.77 -23.59
CA ARG A 344 10.48 10.24 -22.50
C ARG A 344 10.69 8.74 -22.57
N VAL A 345 9.68 7.99 -23.02
CA VAL A 345 9.75 6.53 -23.17
C VAL A 345 10.12 6.09 -24.59
N GLY A 346 10.48 7.05 -25.48
CA GLY A 346 10.91 6.77 -26.84
C GLY A 346 9.79 6.33 -27.76
N LEU A 347 8.54 6.71 -27.46
CA LEU A 347 7.34 6.36 -28.24
C LEU A 347 6.83 7.55 -29.05
N GLU A 348 6.12 7.26 -30.14
CA GLU A 348 5.46 8.26 -30.97
C GLU A 348 4.04 8.53 -30.44
N TYR A 349 3.75 9.79 -30.08
CA TYR A 349 2.52 10.14 -29.40
C TYR A 349 1.24 9.78 -30.22
N SER A 350 1.24 10.05 -31.51
CA SER A 350 0.12 9.71 -32.40
C SER A 350 -0.17 8.20 -32.44
N LYS A 351 0.89 7.40 -32.37
CA LYS A 351 0.78 5.94 -32.29
C LYS A 351 0.22 5.47 -30.94
N GLU A 352 0.64 6.10 -29.84
CA GLU A 352 0.12 5.77 -28.52
C GLU A 352 -1.34 6.14 -28.34
N LEU A 353 -1.81 7.23 -28.95
CA LEU A 353 -3.22 7.56 -29.00
C LEU A 353 -4.03 6.50 -29.76
N LYS A 354 -3.52 5.97 -30.88
CA LYS A 354 -4.15 4.89 -31.63
C LYS A 354 -4.15 3.58 -30.81
N ASN A 355 -3.04 3.24 -30.18
CA ASN A 355 -2.92 2.08 -29.29
C ASN A 355 -3.96 2.14 -28.15
N PHE A 356 -4.16 3.33 -27.57
CA PHE A 356 -5.19 3.52 -26.53
C PHE A 356 -6.60 3.26 -27.07
N LEU A 357 -6.93 3.79 -28.25
CA LEU A 357 -8.23 3.54 -28.88
C LEU A 357 -8.43 2.04 -29.16
N ASP A 358 -7.42 1.37 -29.71
CA ASP A 358 -7.49 -0.07 -30.01
C ASP A 358 -7.69 -0.92 -28.76
N SER A 359 -7.10 -0.51 -27.64
CA SER A 359 -7.17 -1.25 -26.38
C SER A 359 -8.46 -0.98 -25.58
N PHE A 360 -8.99 0.26 -25.66
CA PHE A 360 -10.05 0.70 -24.74
C PHE A 360 -11.34 1.18 -25.43
N ASP A 361 -11.45 1.20 -26.78
CA ASP A 361 -12.68 1.63 -27.48
C ASP A 361 -13.81 0.65 -27.25
N ARG A 362 -14.53 0.53 -26.28
CA ARG A 362 -15.60 -0.36 -25.78
C ARG A 362 -15.23 -1.13 -24.51
N SER A 363 -14.14 -0.78 -23.88
CA SER A 363 -13.74 -1.42 -22.65
C SER A 363 -14.68 -1.16 -21.47
N ASP A 364 -15.63 -0.21 -21.62
CA ASP A 364 -16.71 0.04 -20.65
C ASP A 364 -17.69 -1.16 -20.53
N VAL A 365 -17.88 -1.90 -21.61
CA VAL A 365 -18.66 -3.15 -21.58
C VAL A 365 -17.90 -4.20 -20.77
N TYR A 366 -16.65 -4.41 -21.08
CA TYR A 366 -15.78 -5.34 -20.34
C TYR A 366 -15.69 -4.98 -18.85
N PHE A 367 -15.45 -3.69 -18.54
CA PHE A 367 -15.36 -3.23 -17.15
C PHE A 367 -16.67 -3.49 -16.38
N ARG A 368 -17.83 -3.29 -17.03
CA ARG A 368 -19.13 -3.60 -16.44
C ARG A 368 -19.29 -5.09 -16.15
N GLU A 369 -18.91 -5.95 -17.09
CA GLU A 369 -18.98 -7.40 -16.92
C GLU A 369 -18.12 -7.86 -15.76
N VAL A 370 -16.84 -7.48 -15.70
CA VAL A 370 -15.93 -7.90 -14.64
C VAL A 370 -16.32 -7.36 -13.26
N VAL A 371 -16.95 -6.18 -13.18
CA VAL A 371 -17.49 -5.63 -11.93
C VAL A 371 -18.72 -6.40 -11.49
N ASN A 372 -19.66 -6.72 -12.41
CA ASN A 372 -20.86 -7.48 -12.10
C ASN A 372 -20.53 -8.91 -11.67
N ASP A 373 -19.53 -9.51 -12.32
CA ASP A 373 -19.05 -10.86 -12.00
C ASP A 373 -18.17 -10.88 -10.75
N LYS A 374 -17.90 -9.70 -10.17
CA LYS A 374 -16.98 -9.54 -9.02
C LYS A 374 -15.61 -10.16 -9.28
N ALA A 375 -15.14 -10.08 -10.51
CA ALA A 375 -13.87 -10.62 -10.96
C ALA A 375 -12.71 -9.70 -10.56
N VAL A 376 -12.39 -9.66 -9.26
CA VAL A 376 -11.46 -8.72 -8.61
C VAL A 376 -10.12 -8.61 -9.33
N TRP A 377 -9.56 -9.73 -9.77
CA TRP A 377 -8.28 -9.78 -10.48
C TRP A 377 -8.35 -9.09 -11.83
N GLN A 378 -9.38 -9.39 -12.60
CA GLN A 378 -9.59 -8.80 -13.92
C GLN A 378 -9.84 -7.29 -13.82
N ILE A 379 -10.57 -6.85 -12.79
CA ILE A 379 -10.75 -5.40 -12.52
C ILE A 379 -9.41 -4.76 -12.20
N LYS A 380 -8.59 -5.40 -11.38
CA LYS A 380 -7.28 -4.87 -10.98
C LYS A 380 -6.33 -4.77 -12.16
N ASP A 381 -6.18 -5.84 -12.94
CA ASP A 381 -5.33 -5.85 -14.15
C ASP A 381 -5.80 -4.81 -15.16
N PHE A 382 -7.12 -4.70 -15.35
CA PHE A 382 -7.72 -3.69 -16.19
C PHE A 382 -7.35 -2.27 -15.72
N CYS A 383 -7.49 -1.97 -14.43
CA CYS A 383 -7.14 -0.65 -13.90
C CYS A 383 -5.65 -0.34 -14.03
N ILE A 384 -4.79 -1.34 -13.88
CA ILE A 384 -3.35 -1.20 -14.04
C ILE A 384 -2.98 -0.82 -15.47
N GLU A 385 -3.53 -1.53 -16.45
CA GLU A 385 -3.23 -1.25 -17.87
C GLU A 385 -3.84 0.07 -18.32
N LEU A 386 -5.07 0.36 -17.86
CA LEU A 386 -5.73 1.64 -18.10
C LEU A 386 -4.92 2.81 -17.55
N GLU A 387 -4.46 2.72 -16.30
CA GLU A 387 -3.63 3.74 -15.66
C GLU A 387 -2.35 4.01 -16.44
N LYS A 388 -1.65 2.95 -16.82
CA LYS A 388 -0.39 3.03 -17.59
C LYS A 388 -0.58 3.72 -18.92
N GLN A 389 -1.57 3.30 -19.71
CA GLN A 389 -1.81 3.89 -21.04
C GLN A 389 -2.37 5.30 -20.94
N ALA A 390 -3.28 5.57 -20.01
CA ALA A 390 -3.81 6.91 -19.76
C ALA A 390 -2.70 7.91 -19.39
N LYS A 391 -1.71 7.52 -18.60
CA LYS A 391 -0.55 8.37 -18.27
C LYS A 391 0.31 8.67 -19.48
N ILE A 392 0.58 7.69 -20.32
CA ILE A 392 1.40 7.89 -21.54
C ILE A 392 0.75 8.93 -22.43
N ILE A 393 -0.56 8.89 -22.61
CA ILE A 393 -1.27 9.83 -23.49
C ILE A 393 -1.66 11.16 -22.83
N GLY A 394 -1.38 11.35 -21.53
CA GLY A 394 -1.74 12.58 -20.81
C GLY A 394 -3.20 12.66 -20.39
N ALA A 395 -3.90 11.53 -20.26
CA ALA A 395 -5.29 11.45 -19.84
C ALA A 395 -5.41 11.37 -18.31
N GLN A 396 -5.22 12.50 -17.62
CA GLN A 396 -5.16 12.59 -16.16
C GLN A 396 -6.43 12.12 -15.46
N SER A 397 -7.59 12.49 -15.99
CA SER A 397 -8.90 12.09 -15.45
C SER A 397 -9.05 10.58 -15.42
N MET A 398 -8.70 9.91 -16.53
CA MET A 398 -8.76 8.46 -16.66
C MET A 398 -7.73 7.74 -15.78
N SER A 399 -6.53 8.27 -15.66
CA SER A 399 -5.51 7.76 -14.73
C SER A 399 -5.99 7.84 -13.28
N SER A 400 -6.53 8.99 -12.86
CA SER A 400 -7.10 9.16 -11.52
C SER A 400 -8.31 8.25 -11.27
N PHE A 401 -9.10 7.95 -12.30
CA PHE A 401 -10.18 6.98 -12.20
C PHE A 401 -9.65 5.59 -11.86
N ALA A 402 -8.65 5.10 -12.59
CA ALA A 402 -8.04 3.80 -12.35
C ALA A 402 -7.43 3.70 -10.94
N ASP A 403 -6.82 4.78 -10.47
CA ASP A 403 -6.30 4.89 -9.09
C ASP A 403 -7.42 4.75 -8.05
N ARG A 404 -8.53 5.49 -8.21
CA ARG A 404 -9.66 5.42 -7.28
C ARG A 404 -10.27 4.04 -7.18
N VAL A 405 -10.48 3.38 -8.32
CA VAL A 405 -10.99 2.00 -8.34
C VAL A 405 -10.03 1.06 -7.60
N SER A 406 -8.74 1.22 -7.83
CA SER A 406 -7.75 0.40 -7.16
C SER A 406 -7.68 0.63 -5.64
N LEU A 407 -7.99 1.85 -5.16
CA LEU A 407 -8.08 2.13 -3.73
C LEU A 407 -9.25 1.41 -3.04
N LEU A 408 -10.31 1.08 -3.77
CA LEU A 408 -11.42 0.29 -3.20
C LEU A 408 -10.97 -1.10 -2.76
N PHE A 409 -9.98 -1.68 -3.46
CA PHE A 409 -9.39 -2.96 -3.06
C PHE A 409 -8.51 -2.82 -1.82
N VAL A 410 -7.79 -1.70 -1.69
CA VAL A 410 -6.93 -1.43 -0.54
C VAL A 410 -7.74 -1.25 0.74
N TYR A 411 -8.90 -0.58 0.62
CA TYR A 411 -9.75 -0.26 1.77
C TYR A 411 -10.91 -1.23 1.99
N ASP A 412 -10.94 -2.34 1.26
CA ASP A 412 -12.01 -3.36 1.31
C ASP A 412 -13.43 -2.78 1.10
N LYS A 413 -13.54 -1.78 0.19
CA LYS A 413 -14.81 -1.11 -0.15
C LYS A 413 -15.34 -1.55 -1.51
N LEU A 414 -15.31 -2.85 -1.77
CA LEU A 414 -15.72 -3.44 -3.05
C LEU A 414 -17.22 -3.28 -3.34
N ASP A 415 -18.02 -3.06 -2.32
CA ASP A 415 -19.44 -2.72 -2.41
C ASP A 415 -19.70 -1.43 -3.21
N LYS A 416 -18.71 -0.54 -3.28
CA LYS A 416 -18.76 0.72 -4.04
C LYS A 416 -18.40 0.58 -5.52
N LEU A 417 -17.85 -0.54 -5.95
CA LEU A 417 -17.46 -0.77 -7.36
C LEU A 417 -18.57 -0.49 -8.38
N PRO A 418 -19.85 -0.89 -8.16
CA PRO A 418 -20.91 -0.62 -9.14
C PRO A 418 -21.11 0.86 -9.48
N VAL A 419 -20.81 1.78 -8.56
CA VAL A 419 -20.91 3.23 -8.79
C VAL A 419 -19.89 3.69 -9.84
N TYR A 420 -18.77 3.00 -9.95
CA TYR A 420 -17.71 3.33 -10.91
C TYR A 420 -17.99 2.90 -12.34
N ILE A 421 -18.96 2.00 -12.58
CA ILE A 421 -19.34 1.56 -13.93
C ILE A 421 -19.83 2.77 -14.77
N ALA A 422 -20.77 3.54 -14.23
CA ALA A 422 -21.32 4.71 -14.91
C ALA A 422 -20.26 5.81 -15.07
N LYS A 423 -19.44 6.05 -14.04
CA LYS A 423 -18.34 7.02 -14.10
C LYS A 423 -17.33 6.64 -15.19
N TYR A 424 -16.94 5.37 -15.28
CA TYR A 424 -16.01 4.90 -16.31
C TYR A 424 -16.56 5.12 -17.72
N HIS A 425 -17.80 4.74 -17.97
CA HIS A 425 -18.43 4.92 -19.28
C HIS A 425 -18.41 6.39 -19.74
N LEU A 426 -18.75 7.32 -18.84
CA LEU A 426 -18.77 8.75 -19.15
C LEU A 426 -17.37 9.31 -19.44
N GLU A 427 -16.39 9.01 -18.59
CA GLU A 427 -15.01 9.45 -18.74
C GLU A 427 -14.37 8.88 -20.01
N LEU A 428 -14.57 7.59 -20.28
CA LEU A 428 -14.06 6.93 -21.48
C LEU A 428 -14.62 7.56 -22.74
N LYS A 429 -15.93 7.76 -22.81
CA LYS A 429 -16.60 8.37 -23.96
C LYS A 429 -16.06 9.77 -24.27
N LYS A 430 -15.82 10.57 -23.22
CA LYS A 430 -15.27 11.92 -23.32
C LYS A 430 -13.85 11.88 -23.87
N LEU A 431 -13.01 11.03 -23.29
CA LEU A 431 -11.62 10.86 -23.69
C LEU A 431 -11.47 10.36 -25.13
N ILE A 432 -12.24 9.35 -25.53
CA ILE A 432 -12.24 8.83 -26.91
C ILE A 432 -12.62 9.92 -27.91
N GLY A 433 -13.61 10.76 -27.57
CA GLY A 433 -14.02 11.90 -28.40
C GLY A 433 -12.87 12.89 -28.60
N GLU A 434 -12.15 13.26 -27.55
CA GLU A 434 -11.02 14.18 -27.64
C GLU A 434 -9.84 13.57 -28.42
N ILE A 435 -9.50 12.30 -28.21
CA ILE A 435 -8.45 11.60 -28.96
C ILE A 435 -8.76 11.59 -30.47
N LYS A 436 -9.99 11.19 -30.84
CA LYS A 436 -10.42 11.15 -32.25
C LYS A 436 -10.39 12.54 -32.91
N THR A 437 -10.77 13.57 -32.17
CA THR A 437 -10.72 14.96 -32.64
C THR A 437 -9.27 15.40 -32.88
N HIS A 438 -8.37 15.09 -31.94
CA HIS A 438 -6.95 15.44 -32.07
C HIS A 438 -6.29 14.69 -33.23
N LEU A 439 -6.48 13.39 -33.37
CA LEU A 439 -5.93 12.61 -34.50
C LEU A 439 -6.42 13.13 -35.85
N SER A 440 -7.70 13.49 -35.96
CA SER A 440 -8.26 14.08 -37.18
C SER A 440 -7.68 15.47 -37.51
N SER A 441 -7.14 16.19 -36.53
CA SER A 441 -6.46 17.47 -36.72
C SER A 441 -5.03 17.32 -37.25
N LEU A 442 -4.39 16.17 -36.96
CA LEU A 442 -3.04 15.85 -37.42
C LEU A 442 -3.00 15.33 -38.88
N GLU A 443 -4.13 14.86 -39.40
CA GLU A 443 -4.25 14.33 -40.77
C GLU A 443 -4.66 15.42 -41.80
N LYS A 444 -4.90 16.65 -41.35
CA LYS A 444 -5.18 17.84 -42.18
C LYS A 444 -3.91 18.68 -42.33
#